data_e0c56bcd360d0822d7e81060c8edb4b8
#
_entry.id   e0c56bcd360d0822d7e81060c8edb4b8
#
_cell.length_a   1.000
_cell.length_b   1.000
_cell.length_c   1.000
_cell.angle_alpha   90.00
_cell.angle_beta   90.00
_cell.angle_gamma   90.00
#
_symmetry.space_group_name_H-M   'P 1'
#
loop_
_entity.id
_entity.type
_entity.pdbx_description
1 polymer ?
#
loop_
_entity_poly.entity_id
_entity_poly.type
_entity_poly.pdbx_seq_one_letter_code
_entity_poly.pdbx_strand_id
1 'polypeptide(L)'
;KRATGKESMPTPLMRVLPGLHKGKTAVITGGSLGIGLQLGRYLAIAGCRVLLSARSAAKLEEARDEIVEELRGIGYPQAETRVSIMADIDVGDPKALDALYDRSIELFGNVDFLINNAGISGAEEMVVDMTLADWNRTMEANLISNYSLIRKFGPVMKDKGKGSILNVSSYFGGEKYVAVAYPNRGDYAVSKAGQRVLAEILSRHLGPEIQINALAPGPVDGARLRGLGDAPGLFDRRGRLVLENKRLNQVHKAILSDLKEGLSVDTIMA
;
A
#
# COMPACT_ATOMS: atom_id res chain seq x y z
N LYS A 1 -19.67 -24.71 28.23
CA LYS A 1 -18.20 -24.49 28.21
C LYS A 1 -17.74 -24.71 26.77
N ARG A 2 -17.63 -23.67 25.98
CA ARG A 2 -17.03 -23.72 24.62
C ARG A 2 -15.55 -23.35 24.77
N ALA A 3 -14.68 -24.28 24.39
CA ALA A 3 -13.25 -24.07 24.30
C ALA A 3 -12.97 -23.05 23.18
N THR A 4 -12.50 -21.88 23.52
CA THR A 4 -12.00 -20.86 22.58
C THR A 4 -10.50 -21.08 22.39
N GLY A 5 -10.14 -22.17 21.74
CA GLY A 5 -8.82 -22.35 21.17
C GLY A 5 -8.82 -21.77 19.77
N LYS A 6 -8.54 -20.47 19.63
CA LYS A 6 -8.07 -19.94 18.35
C LYS A 6 -6.61 -20.36 18.21
N GLU A 7 -6.38 -21.56 17.69
CA GLU A 7 -5.14 -21.81 16.97
C GLU A 7 -5.09 -20.82 15.80
N SER A 8 -4.16 -19.89 15.89
CA SER A 8 -3.80 -19.07 14.72
C SER A 8 -3.33 -20.04 13.65
N MET A 9 -4.11 -20.23 12.61
CA MET A 9 -3.60 -20.92 11.41
C MET A 9 -2.29 -20.24 11.04
N PRO A 10 -1.17 -20.99 10.93
CA PRO A 10 0.05 -20.42 10.45
C PRO A 10 -0.26 -19.82 9.07
N THR A 11 -0.06 -18.52 8.94
CA THR A 11 -0.09 -17.84 7.63
C THR A 11 0.71 -18.73 6.68
N PRO A 12 0.17 -19.14 5.52
CA PRO A 12 0.98 -19.88 4.58
C PRO A 12 2.20 -19.00 4.31
N LEU A 13 3.33 -19.40 4.83
CA LEU A 13 4.61 -18.82 4.50
C LEU A 13 4.72 -18.96 2.98
N MET A 14 4.38 -17.89 2.26
CA MET A 14 4.88 -17.73 0.92
C MET A 14 6.37 -17.98 1.06
N ARG A 15 6.86 -19.11 0.54
CA ARG A 15 8.28 -19.47 0.64
C ARG A 15 9.05 -18.45 -0.16
N VAL A 16 9.36 -17.32 0.48
CA VAL A 16 10.35 -16.39 -0.08
C VAL A 16 11.64 -17.19 -0.13
N LEU A 17 12.13 -17.41 -1.34
CA LEU A 17 13.42 -18.07 -1.51
C LEU A 17 14.49 -17.10 -1.01
N PRO A 18 15.20 -17.42 0.08
CA PRO A 18 16.27 -16.57 0.58
C PRO A 18 17.29 -16.31 -0.54
N GLY A 19 17.65 -15.03 -0.73
CA GLY A 19 18.64 -14.66 -1.73
C GLY A 19 18.14 -14.53 -3.17
N LEU A 20 16.85 -14.75 -3.46
CA LEU A 20 16.25 -14.58 -4.81
C LEU A 20 16.58 -13.21 -5.43
N HIS A 21 16.64 -12.18 -4.60
CA HIS A 21 16.95 -10.79 -4.99
C HIS A 21 18.27 -10.30 -4.40
N LYS A 22 19.23 -11.20 -4.21
CA LYS A 22 20.56 -10.84 -3.67
C LYS A 22 21.21 -9.73 -4.49
N GLY A 23 21.70 -8.70 -3.81
CA GLY A 23 22.34 -7.54 -4.43
C GLY A 23 21.37 -6.50 -5.00
N LYS A 24 20.05 -6.71 -4.89
CA LYS A 24 19.04 -5.73 -5.26
C LYS A 24 18.76 -4.73 -4.13
N THR A 25 18.19 -3.61 -4.49
CA THR A 25 17.86 -2.52 -3.57
C THR A 25 16.38 -2.14 -3.67
N ALA A 26 15.78 -1.78 -2.55
CA ALA A 26 14.37 -1.41 -2.49
C ALA A 26 14.15 -0.17 -1.63
N VAL A 27 13.30 0.73 -2.09
CA VAL A 27 12.78 1.88 -1.33
C VAL A 27 11.30 1.69 -1.11
N ILE A 28 10.86 1.81 0.15
CA ILE A 28 9.47 1.55 0.55
C ILE A 28 8.96 2.72 1.38
N THR A 29 7.95 3.42 0.86
CA THR A 29 7.26 4.45 1.64
C THR A 29 6.18 3.84 2.53
N GLY A 30 6.00 4.37 3.74
CA GLY A 30 5.08 3.81 4.73
C GLY A 30 5.52 2.43 5.22
N GLY A 31 6.84 2.21 5.34
CA GLY A 31 7.45 0.92 5.70
C GLY A 31 7.39 0.54 7.17
N SER A 32 6.84 1.39 8.03
CA SER A 32 6.82 1.15 9.48
C SER A 32 5.73 0.19 9.96
N LEU A 33 4.70 -0.07 9.16
CA LEU A 33 3.53 -0.87 9.56
C LEU A 33 2.87 -1.54 8.35
N GLY A 34 2.05 -2.58 8.63
CA GLY A 34 1.11 -3.17 7.68
C GLY A 34 1.76 -3.69 6.40
N ILE A 35 1.18 -3.36 5.24
CA ILE A 35 1.63 -3.86 3.93
C ILE A 35 3.07 -3.44 3.65
N GLY A 36 3.44 -2.19 3.92
CA GLY A 36 4.80 -1.69 3.67
C GLY A 36 5.86 -2.43 4.49
N LEU A 37 5.59 -2.67 5.78
CA LEU A 37 6.46 -3.47 6.65
C LEU A 37 6.62 -4.91 6.12
N GLN A 38 5.51 -5.56 5.74
CA GLN A 38 5.58 -6.94 5.23
C GLN A 38 6.33 -7.02 3.90
N LEU A 39 6.16 -6.06 2.99
CA LEU A 39 6.92 -6.00 1.74
C LEU A 39 8.42 -5.78 2.02
N GLY A 40 8.75 -4.88 2.97
CA GLY A 40 10.13 -4.67 3.41
C GLY A 40 10.77 -5.93 3.97
N ARG A 41 10.05 -6.64 4.83
CA ARG A 41 10.45 -7.93 5.40
C ARG A 41 10.74 -8.96 4.30
N TYR A 42 9.80 -9.19 3.40
CA TYR A 42 9.96 -10.18 2.33
C TYR A 42 11.10 -9.84 1.38
N LEU A 43 11.27 -8.57 1.02
CA LEU A 43 12.37 -8.15 0.17
C LEU A 43 13.72 -8.29 0.87
N ALA A 44 13.80 -8.01 2.18
CA ALA A 44 15.03 -8.22 2.96
C ALA A 44 15.39 -9.71 3.05
N ILE A 45 14.44 -10.60 3.32
CA ILE A 45 14.62 -12.06 3.32
C ILE A 45 15.03 -12.55 1.94
N ALA A 46 14.45 -12.00 0.87
CA ALA A 46 14.83 -12.30 -0.50
C ALA A 46 16.25 -11.79 -0.86
N GLY A 47 16.90 -11.03 0.00
CA GLY A 47 18.28 -10.60 -0.16
C GLY A 47 18.48 -9.17 -0.63
N CYS A 48 17.41 -8.38 -0.70
CA CYS A 48 17.52 -6.95 -0.97
C CYS A 48 18.16 -6.19 0.20
N ARG A 49 18.80 -5.08 -0.11
CA ARG A 49 18.99 -3.98 0.83
C ARG A 49 17.77 -3.10 0.74
N VAL A 50 17.10 -2.83 1.86
CA VAL A 50 15.85 -2.05 1.89
C VAL A 50 16.02 -0.75 2.64
N LEU A 51 15.40 0.33 2.15
CA LEU A 51 15.20 1.58 2.86
C LEU A 51 13.70 1.72 3.15
N LEU A 52 13.35 1.67 4.44
CA LEU A 52 11.99 1.93 4.91
C LEU A 52 11.86 3.41 5.28
N SER A 53 10.84 4.09 4.79
CA SER A 53 10.55 5.46 5.18
C SER A 53 9.15 5.61 5.77
N ALA A 54 9.01 6.46 6.79
CA ALA A 54 7.74 6.85 7.40
C ALA A 54 7.93 8.11 8.26
N ARG A 55 6.81 8.61 8.82
CA ARG A 55 6.85 9.80 9.68
C ARG A 55 7.43 9.53 11.07
N SER A 56 7.17 8.35 11.66
CA SER A 56 7.53 8.02 13.03
C SER A 56 8.85 7.26 13.11
N ALA A 57 9.86 7.86 13.73
CA ALA A 57 11.16 7.23 13.98
C ALA A 57 11.02 5.96 14.83
N ALA A 58 10.33 6.04 15.97
CA ALA A 58 10.17 4.91 16.88
C ALA A 58 9.55 3.67 16.19
N LYS A 59 8.48 3.87 15.38
CA LYS A 59 7.86 2.76 14.64
C LYS A 59 8.74 2.19 13.53
N LEU A 60 9.62 3.01 12.96
CA LEU A 60 10.59 2.50 11.97
C LEU A 60 11.70 1.72 12.62
N GLU A 61 12.16 2.14 13.81
CA GLU A 61 13.14 1.40 14.59
C GLU A 61 12.59 0.04 15.01
N GLU A 62 11.38 -0.01 15.55
CA GLU A 62 10.68 -1.28 15.84
C GLU A 62 10.59 -2.18 14.60
N ALA A 63 10.17 -1.62 13.48
CA ALA A 63 10.05 -2.35 12.22
C ALA A 63 11.38 -2.89 11.70
N ARG A 64 12.45 -2.08 11.78
CA ARG A 64 13.81 -2.49 11.43
C ARG A 64 14.27 -3.64 12.33
N ASP A 65 14.13 -3.48 13.63
CA ASP A 65 14.63 -4.44 14.61
C ASP A 65 13.90 -5.79 14.48
N GLU A 66 12.59 -5.77 14.23
CA GLU A 66 11.80 -6.97 13.94
C GLU A 66 12.33 -7.71 12.70
N ILE A 67 12.61 -6.99 11.61
CA ILE A 67 13.14 -7.61 10.38
C ILE A 67 14.57 -8.12 10.60
N VAL A 68 15.40 -7.36 11.28
CA VAL A 68 16.81 -7.74 11.56
C VAL A 68 16.87 -9.00 12.43
N GLU A 69 16.01 -9.10 13.45
CA GLU A 69 15.93 -10.28 14.31
C GLU A 69 15.53 -11.52 13.52
N GLU A 70 14.54 -11.39 12.63
CA GLU A 70 14.12 -12.49 11.77
C GLU A 70 15.25 -12.92 10.81
N LEU A 71 15.98 -11.96 10.22
CA LEU A 71 17.13 -12.27 9.37
C LEU A 71 18.24 -12.98 10.11
N ARG A 72 18.51 -12.60 11.37
CA ARG A 72 19.45 -13.32 12.26
C ARG A 72 18.97 -14.73 12.54
N GLY A 73 17.67 -14.88 12.85
CA GLY A 73 17.06 -16.18 13.13
C GLY A 73 17.18 -17.19 11.99
N ILE A 74 17.17 -16.73 10.76
CA ILE A 74 17.39 -17.58 9.57
C ILE A 74 18.88 -17.66 9.13
N GLY A 75 19.80 -17.12 9.93
CA GLY A 75 21.23 -17.17 9.66
C GLY A 75 21.69 -16.25 8.53
N TYR A 76 20.97 -15.17 8.25
CA TYR A 76 21.34 -14.27 7.16
C TYR A 76 22.58 -13.42 7.52
N PRO A 77 23.65 -13.46 6.73
CA PRO A 77 24.88 -12.73 7.06
C PRO A 77 24.66 -11.22 7.00
N GLN A 78 25.22 -10.49 7.96
CA GLN A 78 25.13 -9.02 8.02
C GLN A 78 23.68 -8.50 8.03
N ALA A 79 22.79 -9.13 8.81
CA ALA A 79 21.38 -8.77 8.91
C ALA A 79 21.17 -7.26 9.15
N GLU A 80 22.00 -6.64 9.99
CA GLU A 80 21.94 -5.22 10.38
C GLU A 80 22.09 -4.26 9.20
N THR A 81 22.87 -4.64 8.19
CA THR A 81 23.12 -3.80 7.02
C THR A 81 22.07 -3.93 5.93
N ARG A 82 21.11 -4.84 6.12
CA ARG A 82 20.06 -5.11 5.12
C ARG A 82 18.92 -4.10 5.18
N VAL A 83 18.66 -3.54 6.37
CA VAL A 83 17.53 -2.65 6.59
C VAL A 83 18.00 -1.29 7.06
N SER A 84 17.83 -0.30 6.22
CA SER A 84 18.00 1.11 6.56
C SER A 84 16.63 1.75 6.80
N ILE A 85 16.60 2.80 7.61
CA ILE A 85 15.38 3.57 7.88
C ILE A 85 15.60 5.05 7.62
N MET A 86 14.53 5.76 7.25
CA MET A 86 14.50 7.22 7.16
C MET A 86 13.18 7.73 7.75
N ALA A 87 13.30 8.38 8.90
CA ALA A 87 12.17 8.98 9.63
C ALA A 87 11.82 10.38 9.10
N ASP A 88 10.74 10.94 9.65
CA ASP A 88 10.24 12.29 9.36
C ASP A 88 9.89 12.50 7.86
N ILE A 89 9.60 11.43 7.15
CA ILE A 89 9.15 11.48 5.75
C ILE A 89 7.62 11.56 5.69
N ASP A 90 7.11 12.77 5.52
CA ASP A 90 5.74 13.00 5.06
C ASP A 90 5.74 12.99 3.53
N VAL A 91 5.08 12.01 2.94
CA VAL A 91 5.02 11.89 1.48
C VAL A 91 4.19 13.00 0.81
N GLY A 92 3.40 13.75 1.56
CA GLY A 92 2.74 14.97 1.08
C GLY A 92 3.69 16.18 0.96
N ASP A 93 4.89 16.11 1.54
CA ASP A 93 5.90 17.18 1.42
C ASP A 93 6.90 16.87 0.29
N PRO A 94 6.95 17.70 -0.77
CA PRO A 94 7.90 17.53 -1.86
C PRO A 94 9.37 17.53 -1.40
N LYS A 95 9.72 18.32 -0.38
CA LYS A 95 11.09 18.37 0.15
C LYS A 95 11.49 17.07 0.86
N ALA A 96 10.55 16.45 1.58
CA ALA A 96 10.77 15.14 2.18
C ALA A 96 10.97 14.06 1.10
N LEU A 97 10.27 14.15 -0.04
CA LEU A 97 10.47 13.23 -1.16
C LEU A 97 11.81 13.46 -1.88
N ASP A 98 12.28 14.70 -1.97
CA ASP A 98 13.61 15.02 -2.49
C ASP A 98 14.68 14.39 -1.58
N ALA A 99 14.59 14.61 -0.29
CA ALA A 99 15.52 14.05 0.70
C ALA A 99 15.50 12.50 0.69
N LEU A 100 14.33 11.88 0.54
CA LEU A 100 14.21 10.42 0.43
C LEU A 100 14.92 9.89 -0.82
N TYR A 101 14.76 10.57 -1.96
CA TYR A 101 15.45 10.21 -3.19
C TYR A 101 16.97 10.34 -3.01
N ASP A 102 17.47 11.47 -2.55
CA ASP A 102 18.89 11.73 -2.38
C ASP A 102 19.52 10.69 -1.44
N ARG A 103 18.87 10.42 -0.31
CA ARG A 103 19.32 9.38 0.64
C ARG A 103 19.33 7.99 0.03
N SER A 104 18.38 7.68 -0.81
CA SER A 104 18.31 6.38 -1.50
C SER A 104 19.48 6.21 -2.46
N ILE A 105 19.84 7.26 -3.20
CA ILE A 105 20.96 7.24 -4.14
C ILE A 105 22.28 7.20 -3.37
N GLU A 106 22.43 7.95 -2.29
CA GLU A 106 23.61 7.89 -1.41
C GLU A 106 23.86 6.47 -0.88
N LEU A 107 22.80 5.81 -0.39
CA LEU A 107 22.91 4.47 0.21
C LEU A 107 23.17 3.37 -0.81
N PHE A 108 22.55 3.47 -1.98
CA PHE A 108 22.43 2.34 -2.91
C PHE A 108 23.09 2.59 -4.26
N GLY A 109 23.39 3.83 -4.64
CA GLY A 109 23.81 4.23 -5.98
C GLY A 109 22.70 4.17 -7.01
N ASN A 110 21.80 3.20 -6.89
CA ASN A 110 20.58 3.07 -7.68
C ASN A 110 19.54 2.22 -6.93
N VAL A 111 18.29 2.22 -7.42
CA VAL A 111 17.16 1.49 -6.83
C VAL A 111 16.59 0.50 -7.85
N ASP A 112 16.40 -0.77 -7.44
CA ASP A 112 15.77 -1.80 -8.26
C ASP A 112 14.26 -1.86 -8.06
N PHE A 113 13.78 -1.61 -6.82
CA PHE A 113 12.38 -1.68 -6.45
C PHE A 113 11.94 -0.39 -5.75
N LEU A 114 10.95 0.29 -6.31
CA LEU A 114 10.25 1.39 -5.65
C LEU A 114 8.85 0.95 -5.26
N ILE A 115 8.55 0.97 -3.95
CA ILE A 115 7.24 0.62 -3.42
C ILE A 115 6.56 1.88 -2.87
N ASN A 116 5.66 2.44 -3.64
CA ASN A 116 4.80 3.56 -3.24
C ASN A 116 3.62 3.03 -2.43
N ASN A 117 3.82 2.87 -1.11
CA ASN A 117 2.83 2.29 -0.22
C ASN A 117 2.24 3.31 0.77
N ALA A 118 2.98 4.37 1.10
CA ALA A 118 2.47 5.41 1.99
C ALA A 118 1.18 6.03 1.46
N GLY A 119 0.31 6.42 2.38
CA GLY A 119 -0.92 7.11 2.04
C GLY A 119 -1.82 7.31 3.26
N ILE A 120 -2.82 8.16 3.12
CA ILE A 120 -3.84 8.47 4.13
C ILE A 120 -5.21 7.99 3.68
N SER A 121 -6.14 7.88 4.64
CA SER A 121 -7.51 7.41 4.34
C SER A 121 -8.40 8.50 3.73
N GLY A 122 -7.93 9.75 3.66
CA GLY A 122 -8.73 10.90 3.26
C GLY A 122 -9.66 11.41 4.38
N ALA A 123 -10.44 12.41 4.04
CA ALA A 123 -11.54 12.91 4.87
C ALA A 123 -12.72 11.94 4.81
N GLU A 124 -13.54 11.90 5.88
CA GLU A 124 -14.77 11.10 5.91
C GLU A 124 -15.97 12.00 5.68
N GLU A 125 -15.97 12.74 4.57
CA GLU A 125 -16.99 13.72 4.21
C GLU A 125 -17.50 13.51 2.79
N MET A 126 -18.71 13.96 2.53
CA MET A 126 -19.26 14.01 1.17
C MET A 126 -18.42 14.95 0.33
N VAL A 127 -18.19 14.60 -0.93
CA VAL A 127 -17.29 15.38 -1.82
C VAL A 127 -17.73 16.86 -1.91
N VAL A 128 -19.04 17.13 -1.91
CA VAL A 128 -19.58 18.50 -2.01
C VAL A 128 -19.37 19.33 -0.75
N ASP A 129 -19.18 18.69 0.39
CA ASP A 129 -18.98 19.33 1.70
C ASP A 129 -17.50 19.37 2.10
N MET A 130 -16.66 18.63 1.38
CA MET A 130 -15.23 18.51 1.66
C MET A 130 -14.49 19.81 1.36
N THR A 131 -13.60 20.22 2.27
CA THR A 131 -12.75 21.39 2.00
C THR A 131 -11.72 21.08 0.92
N LEU A 132 -11.33 22.11 0.15
CA LEU A 132 -10.26 21.97 -0.83
C LEU A 132 -8.92 21.56 -0.17
N ALA A 133 -8.69 21.98 1.07
CA ALA A 133 -7.50 21.60 1.84
C ALA A 133 -7.47 20.10 2.15
N ASP A 134 -8.59 19.50 2.56
CA ASP A 134 -8.69 18.07 2.82
C ASP A 134 -8.54 17.25 1.53
N TRP A 135 -9.19 17.70 0.46
CA TRP A 135 -9.02 17.11 -0.85
C TRP A 135 -7.56 17.12 -1.30
N ASN A 136 -6.91 18.28 -1.27
CA ASN A 136 -5.52 18.43 -1.70
C ASN A 136 -4.58 17.57 -0.85
N ARG A 137 -4.75 17.56 0.48
CA ARG A 137 -3.95 16.73 1.37
C ARG A 137 -4.02 15.25 0.99
N THR A 138 -5.20 14.76 0.62
CA THR A 138 -5.36 13.37 0.19
C THR A 138 -4.70 13.12 -1.17
N MET A 139 -4.86 14.04 -2.12
CA MET A 139 -4.22 13.93 -3.43
C MET A 139 -2.69 13.99 -3.32
N GLU A 140 -2.15 14.92 -2.54
CA GLU A 140 -0.73 15.07 -2.29
C GLU A 140 -0.12 13.80 -1.70
N ALA A 141 -0.72 13.30 -0.62
CA ALA A 141 -0.20 12.11 0.07
C ALA A 141 -0.35 10.82 -0.74
N ASN A 142 -1.45 10.62 -1.46
CA ASN A 142 -1.75 9.34 -2.09
C ASN A 142 -1.33 9.27 -3.57
N LEU A 143 -1.45 10.36 -4.32
CA LEU A 143 -1.28 10.35 -5.78
C LEU A 143 -0.05 11.13 -6.23
N ILE A 144 0.06 12.40 -5.83
CA ILE A 144 1.15 13.29 -6.26
C ILE A 144 2.49 12.77 -5.75
N SER A 145 2.53 12.24 -4.54
CA SER A 145 3.72 11.58 -3.98
C SER A 145 4.22 10.43 -4.88
N ASN A 146 3.33 9.58 -5.35
CA ASN A 146 3.67 8.47 -6.23
C ASN A 146 4.23 8.99 -7.56
N TYR A 147 3.55 9.97 -8.18
CA TYR A 147 4.03 10.61 -9.38
C TYR A 147 5.43 11.22 -9.17
N SER A 148 5.63 11.95 -8.08
CA SER A 148 6.90 12.62 -7.77
C SER A 148 8.05 11.63 -7.61
N LEU A 149 7.84 10.53 -6.90
CA LEU A 149 8.85 9.48 -6.73
C LEU A 149 9.12 8.74 -8.04
N ILE A 150 8.09 8.41 -8.82
CA ILE A 150 8.27 7.77 -10.13
C ILE A 150 9.05 8.69 -11.07
N ARG A 151 8.77 9.98 -11.08
CA ARG A 151 9.48 10.97 -11.89
C ARG A 151 10.97 11.04 -11.54
N LYS A 152 11.34 10.81 -10.27
CA LYS A 152 12.73 10.82 -9.79
C LYS A 152 13.45 9.50 -10.06
N PHE A 153 12.85 8.38 -9.68
CA PHE A 153 13.48 7.05 -9.79
C PHE A 153 13.39 6.46 -11.21
N GLY A 154 12.35 6.80 -11.97
CA GLY A 154 12.13 6.28 -13.32
C GLY A 154 13.31 6.48 -14.28
N PRO A 155 13.84 7.71 -14.43
CA PRO A 155 15.01 7.94 -15.28
C PRO A 155 16.23 7.11 -14.86
N VAL A 156 16.54 7.05 -13.56
CA VAL A 156 17.69 6.27 -13.03
C VAL A 156 17.52 4.78 -13.30
N MET A 157 16.30 4.25 -13.14
CA MET A 157 16.00 2.85 -13.47
C MET A 157 16.10 2.61 -14.99
N LYS A 158 15.64 3.57 -15.80
CA LYS A 158 15.69 3.47 -17.26
C LYS A 158 17.12 3.47 -17.78
N ASP A 159 17.98 4.34 -17.26
CA ASP A 159 19.41 4.39 -17.61
C ASP A 159 20.13 3.08 -17.24
N LYS A 160 19.69 2.42 -16.18
CA LYS A 160 20.15 1.08 -15.79
C LYS A 160 19.58 -0.05 -16.66
N GLY A 161 18.55 0.23 -17.46
CA GLY A 161 17.84 -0.75 -18.30
C GLY A 161 16.97 -1.73 -17.52
N LYS A 162 16.65 -1.47 -16.23
CA LYS A 162 15.78 -2.32 -15.41
C LYS A 162 15.29 -1.63 -14.15
N GLY A 163 14.05 -1.91 -13.78
CA GLY A 163 13.44 -1.46 -12.53
C GLY A 163 12.06 -2.07 -12.33
N SER A 164 11.57 -1.99 -11.11
CA SER A 164 10.19 -2.37 -10.81
C SER A 164 9.57 -1.38 -9.83
N ILE A 165 8.40 -0.88 -10.18
CA ILE A 165 7.64 0.11 -9.41
C ILE A 165 6.29 -0.49 -9.05
N LEU A 166 5.93 -0.44 -7.78
CA LEU A 166 4.64 -0.88 -7.27
C LEU A 166 3.91 0.28 -6.59
N ASN A 167 2.74 0.64 -7.10
CA ASN A 167 1.82 1.55 -6.43
C ASN A 167 0.81 0.74 -5.61
N VAL A 168 0.79 0.93 -4.30
CA VAL A 168 -0.21 0.30 -3.43
C VAL A 168 -1.48 1.14 -3.44
N SER A 169 -2.35 0.80 -4.38
CA SER A 169 -3.66 1.40 -4.58
C SER A 169 -4.68 0.86 -3.54
N SER A 170 -5.89 0.65 -3.94
CA SER A 170 -6.97 0.08 -3.13
C SER A 170 -8.09 -0.41 -4.05
N TYR A 171 -8.89 -1.37 -3.58
CA TYR A 171 -10.14 -1.74 -4.24
C TYR A 171 -11.11 -0.54 -4.39
N PHE A 172 -11.00 0.49 -3.52
CA PHE A 172 -11.73 1.75 -3.70
C PHE A 172 -11.43 2.48 -5.01
N GLY A 173 -10.24 2.28 -5.57
CA GLY A 173 -9.83 2.91 -6.83
C GLY A 173 -10.21 2.13 -8.07
N GLY A 174 -10.95 1.03 -7.97
CA GLY A 174 -11.24 0.20 -9.13
C GLY A 174 -12.58 -0.50 -9.14
N GLU A 175 -13.12 -0.75 -7.97
CA GLU A 175 -14.41 -1.42 -7.84
C GLU A 175 -15.53 -0.38 -7.78
N LYS A 176 -16.28 -0.23 -8.87
CA LYS A 176 -17.33 0.80 -9.01
C LYS A 176 -18.32 0.79 -7.83
N TYR A 177 -18.78 -0.38 -7.41
CA TYR A 177 -19.75 -0.48 -6.31
C TYR A 177 -19.21 0.00 -4.96
N VAL A 178 -17.89 -0.11 -4.72
CA VAL A 178 -17.28 0.34 -3.46
C VAL A 178 -17.33 1.86 -3.35
N ALA A 179 -16.98 2.58 -4.42
CA ALA A 179 -17.05 4.05 -4.44
C ALA A 179 -18.50 4.53 -4.23
N VAL A 180 -19.47 3.87 -4.85
CA VAL A 180 -20.92 4.18 -4.69
C VAL A 180 -21.40 3.86 -3.28
N ALA A 181 -20.93 2.78 -2.67
CA ALA A 181 -21.32 2.38 -1.31
C ALA A 181 -20.76 3.31 -0.21
N TYR A 182 -19.68 4.03 -0.50
CA TYR A 182 -19.00 4.92 0.45
C TYR A 182 -18.75 6.30 -0.16
N PRO A 183 -19.82 7.09 -0.42
CA PRO A 183 -19.69 8.39 -1.09
C PRO A 183 -18.89 9.42 -0.28
N ASN A 184 -18.75 9.21 1.03
CA ASN A 184 -17.91 10.01 1.92
C ASN A 184 -16.42 9.66 1.86
N ARG A 185 -15.98 8.93 0.84
CA ARG A 185 -14.60 8.55 0.57
C ARG A 185 -14.14 8.96 -0.83
N GLY A 186 -14.74 9.99 -1.38
CA GLY A 186 -14.51 10.39 -2.76
C GLY A 186 -13.08 10.78 -3.05
N ASP A 187 -12.45 11.57 -2.19
CA ASP A 187 -11.03 11.95 -2.29
C ASP A 187 -10.12 10.73 -2.31
N TYR A 188 -10.34 9.80 -1.37
CA TYR A 188 -9.56 8.56 -1.30
C TYR A 188 -9.77 7.69 -2.55
N ALA A 189 -11.02 7.51 -2.97
CA ALA A 189 -11.34 6.70 -4.15
C ALA A 189 -10.68 7.25 -5.41
N VAL A 190 -10.79 8.58 -5.63
CA VAL A 190 -10.16 9.26 -6.78
C VAL A 190 -8.64 9.13 -6.74
N SER A 191 -8.01 9.35 -5.56
CA SER A 191 -6.57 9.22 -5.41
C SER A 191 -6.08 7.79 -5.74
N LYS A 192 -6.83 6.77 -5.31
CA LYS A 192 -6.49 5.36 -5.53
C LYS A 192 -6.78 4.90 -6.96
N ALA A 193 -7.81 5.43 -7.61
CA ALA A 193 -8.03 5.24 -9.04
C ALA A 193 -6.90 5.88 -9.87
N GLY A 194 -6.51 7.11 -9.52
CA GLY A 194 -5.39 7.82 -10.14
C GLY A 194 -4.08 7.02 -10.08
N GLN A 195 -3.77 6.35 -8.98
CA GLN A 195 -2.58 5.49 -8.86
C GLN A 195 -2.59 4.34 -9.87
N ARG A 196 -3.75 3.75 -10.17
CA ARG A 196 -3.90 2.67 -11.15
C ARG A 196 -3.68 3.18 -12.56
N VAL A 197 -4.40 4.24 -12.93
CA VAL A 197 -4.27 4.88 -14.25
C VAL A 197 -2.83 5.35 -14.48
N LEU A 198 -2.18 5.93 -13.47
CA LEU A 198 -0.79 6.33 -13.54
C LEU A 198 0.14 5.13 -13.84
N ALA A 199 -0.09 3.98 -13.20
CA ALA A 199 0.67 2.77 -13.47
C ALA A 199 0.44 2.25 -14.90
N GLU A 200 -0.78 2.27 -15.40
CA GLU A 200 -1.14 1.84 -16.76
C GLU A 200 -0.45 2.70 -17.83
N ILE A 201 -0.52 4.03 -17.69
CA ILE A 201 0.11 4.97 -18.64
C ILE A 201 1.63 4.79 -18.63
N LEU A 202 2.23 4.76 -17.43
CA LEU A 202 3.68 4.69 -17.30
C LEU A 202 4.26 3.32 -17.67
N SER A 203 3.49 2.25 -17.54
CA SER A 203 3.92 0.91 -17.98
C SER A 203 4.23 0.86 -19.47
N ARG A 204 3.49 1.62 -20.28
CA ARG A 204 3.74 1.75 -21.72
C ARG A 204 4.89 2.71 -22.05
N HIS A 205 5.06 3.75 -21.23
CA HIS A 205 6.08 4.77 -21.45
C HIS A 205 7.47 4.32 -21.03
N LEU A 206 7.57 3.59 -19.92
CA LEU A 206 8.83 3.16 -19.32
C LEU A 206 9.17 1.69 -19.56
N GLY A 207 8.23 0.91 -20.09
CA GLY A 207 8.48 -0.47 -20.48
C GLY A 207 9.24 -0.59 -21.81
N PRO A 208 9.85 -1.74 -22.09
CA PRO A 208 9.86 -2.95 -21.25
C PRO A 208 10.89 -2.94 -20.09
N GLU A 209 11.77 -1.95 -20.00
CA GLU A 209 12.89 -1.90 -19.04
C GLU A 209 12.37 -1.78 -17.60
N ILE A 210 11.31 -1.00 -17.40
CA ILE A 210 10.71 -0.80 -16.08
C ILE A 210 9.32 -1.41 -16.04
N GLN A 211 9.10 -2.30 -15.09
CA GLN A 211 7.78 -2.85 -14.79
C GLN A 211 7.07 -1.95 -13.78
N ILE A 212 5.91 -1.41 -14.15
CA ILE A 212 5.07 -0.62 -13.26
C ILE A 212 3.75 -1.34 -13.05
N ASN A 213 3.41 -1.58 -11.79
CA ASN A 213 2.18 -2.26 -11.40
C ASN A 213 1.43 -1.48 -10.32
N ALA A 214 0.13 -1.69 -10.24
CA ALA A 214 -0.70 -1.22 -9.14
C ALA A 214 -1.32 -2.43 -8.41
N LEU A 215 -1.12 -2.50 -7.11
CA LEU A 215 -1.78 -3.48 -6.25
C LEU A 215 -3.02 -2.83 -5.63
N ALA A 216 -4.17 -3.45 -5.76
CA ALA A 216 -5.43 -2.95 -5.23
C ALA A 216 -5.97 -3.87 -4.10
N PRO A 217 -5.42 -3.79 -2.88
CA PRO A 217 -5.86 -4.62 -1.78
C PRO A 217 -7.30 -4.31 -1.39
N GLY A 218 -8.04 -5.35 -1.03
CA GLY A 218 -9.25 -5.25 -0.24
C GLY A 218 -8.94 -4.87 1.22
N PRO A 219 -9.90 -5.02 2.14
CA PRO A 219 -9.67 -4.80 3.56
C PRO A 219 -8.61 -5.78 4.09
N VAL A 220 -7.49 -5.22 4.56
CA VAL A 220 -6.40 -5.99 5.20
C VAL A 220 -6.46 -5.74 6.70
N ASP A 221 -6.57 -6.82 7.48
CA ASP A 221 -6.56 -6.72 8.94
C ASP A 221 -5.20 -6.22 9.44
N GLY A 222 -5.21 -5.13 10.19
CA GLY A 222 -4.00 -4.52 10.73
C GLY A 222 -4.29 -3.36 11.66
N ALA A 223 -3.25 -2.87 12.34
CA ALA A 223 -3.35 -1.80 13.32
C ALA A 223 -4.06 -0.55 12.78
N ARG A 224 -3.88 -0.21 11.50
CA ARG A 224 -4.55 0.92 10.85
C ARG A 224 -6.08 0.76 10.77
N LEU A 225 -6.56 -0.48 10.56
CA LEU A 225 -7.99 -0.80 10.54
C LEU A 225 -8.58 -0.92 11.94
N ARG A 226 -7.76 -1.41 12.89
CA ARG A 226 -8.15 -1.57 14.30
C ARG A 226 -8.04 -0.27 15.08
N GLY A 227 -7.12 0.64 14.71
CA GLY A 227 -6.75 1.86 15.42
C GLY A 227 -7.70 3.05 15.20
N LEU A 228 -8.87 2.84 14.63
CA LEU A 228 -9.88 3.90 14.49
C LEU A 228 -10.74 4.07 15.76
N GLY A 229 -10.15 3.78 16.95
CA GLY A 229 -10.72 4.01 18.29
C GLY A 229 -11.61 2.88 18.79
N ASP A 230 -12.11 3.01 20.05
CA ASP A 230 -13.04 2.08 20.73
C ASP A 230 -14.42 1.94 20.07
N ALA A 231 -14.63 2.60 18.96
CA ALA A 231 -15.76 2.33 18.10
C ALA A 231 -15.59 0.97 17.42
N PRO A 232 -16.66 0.21 17.20
CA PRO A 232 -16.63 -1.02 16.45
C PRO A 232 -15.81 -0.81 15.18
N GLY A 233 -14.85 -1.69 14.92
CA GLY A 233 -13.83 -1.53 13.87
C GLY A 233 -14.47 -1.20 12.52
N LEU A 234 -13.66 -0.70 11.60
CA LEU A 234 -14.13 -0.29 10.27
C LEU A 234 -15.02 -1.36 9.59
N PHE A 235 -14.80 -2.64 9.88
CA PHE A 235 -15.64 -3.74 9.44
C PHE A 235 -17.05 -3.68 10.05
N ASP A 236 -17.19 -3.39 11.35
CA ASP A 236 -18.48 -3.29 12.02
C ASP A 236 -19.23 -2.02 11.63
N ARG A 237 -18.51 -0.91 11.44
CA ARG A 237 -19.10 0.33 10.92
C ARG A 237 -19.57 0.17 9.48
N ARG A 238 -18.79 -0.46 8.62
CA ARG A 238 -19.16 -0.72 7.23
C ARG A 238 -20.30 -1.72 7.13
N GLY A 239 -20.25 -2.78 7.91
CA GLY A 239 -21.34 -3.73 8.01
C GLY A 239 -22.64 -3.06 8.46
N ARG A 240 -22.60 -2.17 9.45
CA ARG A 240 -23.78 -1.41 9.90
C ARG A 240 -24.24 -0.38 8.88
N LEU A 241 -23.36 0.41 8.29
CA LEU A 241 -23.72 1.39 7.26
C LEU A 241 -24.40 0.73 6.05
N VAL A 242 -23.91 -0.42 5.63
CA VAL A 242 -24.55 -1.21 4.56
C VAL A 242 -25.88 -1.79 5.02
N LEU A 243 -25.98 -2.25 6.29
CA LEU A 243 -27.22 -2.80 6.84
C LEU A 243 -28.28 -1.73 7.12
N GLU A 244 -27.89 -0.52 7.51
CA GLU A 244 -28.78 0.59 7.79
C GLU A 244 -29.30 1.29 6.52
N ASN A 245 -28.54 1.24 5.42
CA ASN A 245 -28.97 1.81 4.15
C ASN A 245 -29.88 0.82 3.40
N LYS A 246 -31.21 0.98 3.56
CA LYS A 246 -32.21 0.10 2.93
C LYS A 246 -32.06 -0.05 1.41
N ARG A 247 -31.62 1.00 0.72
CA ARG A 247 -31.44 0.99 -0.73
C ARG A 247 -30.19 0.17 -1.13
N LEU A 248 -29.07 0.35 -0.41
CA LEU A 248 -27.86 -0.46 -0.56
C LEU A 248 -28.10 -1.92 -0.20
N ASN A 249 -28.94 -2.20 0.82
CA ASN A 249 -29.35 -3.55 1.15
C ASN A 249 -30.15 -4.22 0.05
N GLN A 250 -30.99 -3.49 -0.65
CA GLN A 250 -31.73 -4.05 -1.80
C GLN A 250 -30.80 -4.35 -2.96
N VAL A 251 -29.89 -3.43 -3.31
CA VAL A 251 -28.87 -3.64 -4.35
C VAL A 251 -27.93 -4.79 -3.98
N HIS A 252 -27.46 -4.84 -2.74
CA HIS A 252 -26.58 -5.90 -2.26
C HIS A 252 -27.27 -7.27 -2.26
N LYS A 253 -28.53 -7.35 -1.87
CA LYS A 253 -29.34 -8.59 -1.94
C LYS A 253 -29.58 -9.03 -3.38
N ALA A 254 -29.85 -8.09 -4.29
CA ALA A 254 -29.99 -8.39 -5.71
C ALA A 254 -28.69 -8.96 -6.28
N ILE A 255 -27.56 -8.27 -6.07
CA ILE A 255 -26.24 -8.75 -6.52
C ILE A 255 -25.90 -10.13 -5.95
N LEU A 256 -26.16 -10.38 -4.67
CA LEU A 256 -25.92 -11.69 -4.06
C LEU A 256 -26.85 -12.78 -4.61
N SER A 257 -28.10 -12.42 -4.96
CA SER A 257 -29.03 -13.33 -5.63
C SER A 257 -28.51 -13.74 -7.01
N ASP A 258 -28.16 -12.73 -7.80
CA ASP A 258 -27.66 -12.90 -9.17
C ASP A 258 -26.36 -13.69 -9.24
N LEU A 259 -25.45 -13.46 -8.28
CA LEU A 259 -24.21 -14.26 -8.14
C LEU A 259 -24.50 -15.73 -7.77
N LYS A 260 -25.53 -15.98 -6.94
CA LYS A 260 -25.95 -17.35 -6.61
C LYS A 260 -26.60 -18.07 -7.80
N GLU A 261 -27.21 -17.32 -8.70
CA GLU A 261 -27.77 -17.82 -9.95
C GLU A 261 -26.72 -18.00 -11.06
N GLY A 262 -25.45 -17.74 -10.76
CA GLY A 262 -24.32 -17.95 -11.68
C GLY A 262 -24.10 -16.85 -12.70
N LEU A 263 -24.73 -15.69 -12.51
CA LEU A 263 -24.44 -14.51 -13.33
C LEU A 263 -23.07 -13.93 -13.00
N SER A 264 -22.31 -13.53 -14.02
CA SER A 264 -21.00 -12.91 -13.82
C SER A 264 -21.14 -11.48 -13.28
N VAL A 265 -20.13 -11.01 -12.55
CA VAL A 265 -20.09 -9.64 -12.04
C VAL A 265 -20.22 -8.61 -13.18
N ASP A 266 -19.64 -8.90 -14.33
CA ASP A 266 -19.71 -8.02 -15.50
C ASP A 266 -21.15 -7.94 -16.07
N THR A 267 -21.90 -9.03 -16.04
CA THR A 267 -23.31 -9.08 -16.47
C THR A 267 -24.22 -8.30 -15.51
N ILE A 268 -23.92 -8.33 -14.20
CA ILE A 268 -24.70 -7.62 -13.16
C ILE A 268 -24.47 -6.10 -13.22
N MET A 269 -23.30 -5.70 -13.70
CA MET A 269 -22.87 -4.27 -13.73
C MET A 269 -23.13 -3.58 -15.07
N ALA A 270 -23.57 -4.30 -16.11
CA ALA A 270 -24.00 -3.77 -17.38
C ALA A 270 -25.44 -3.24 -17.32
#